data_efd225072342122b80ab7ad5a8c6641c
#
_entry.id   efd225072342122b80ab7ad5a8c6641c
#
_cell.length_a   1.000
_cell.length_b   1.000
_cell.length_c   1.000
_cell.angle_alpha   90.00
_cell.angle_beta   90.00
_cell.angle_gamma   90.00
#
_symmetry.space_group_name_H-M   'P 1'
#
loop_
_entity.id
_entity.type
_entity.pdbx_description
1 polymer ?
#
loop_
_entity_poly.entity_id
_entity_poly.type
_entity_poly.pdbx_seq_one_letter_code
_entity_poly.pdbx_strand_id
1 'polypeptide(L)'
;EITTRLVGSEMCIRDRTKNVNAYGFIATSAYGIGNKINSIITMPANGIGSAISTIVGQNVGAGQKDRADKAYHYALRMGAMFLLFFGLILSRRFISQAMVTFFSTDERVIPLARDFLSLMAFWCWSNAFYNVTQGLFQGSGHTMITMIVDASRIWIFRLLTLWVCANVLNMGVASIWYAVVISNLSLIHISEPTRRVVIS
;
A
#
# COMPACT_ATOMS: atom_id res chain seq x y z
N GLU A 1 23.16 5.32 -4.98
CA GLU A 1 21.98 4.41 -4.90
C GLU A 1 20.91 4.90 -3.90
N ILE A 2 21.29 5.38 -2.73
CA ILE A 2 20.37 5.89 -1.69
C ILE A 2 19.65 7.16 -2.15
N THR A 3 20.33 8.06 -2.83
CA THR A 3 19.77 9.33 -3.35
C THR A 3 18.71 9.12 -4.43
N THR A 4 18.87 8.15 -5.32
CA THR A 4 17.90 7.85 -6.39
C THR A 4 16.60 7.26 -5.84
N ARG A 5 16.70 6.50 -4.76
CA ARG A 5 15.52 5.91 -4.07
C ARG A 5 14.71 6.97 -3.31
N LEU A 6 15.38 7.93 -2.69
CA LEU A 6 14.75 9.09 -2.03
C LEU A 6 14.06 10.00 -3.04
N VAL A 7 14.70 10.32 -4.16
CA VAL A 7 14.12 11.17 -5.23
C VAL A 7 12.87 10.51 -5.83
N GLY A 8 12.86 9.20 -6.06
CA GLY A 8 11.70 8.48 -6.56
C GLY A 8 10.52 8.51 -5.59
N SER A 9 10.76 8.35 -4.29
CA SER A 9 9.70 8.41 -3.26
C SER A 9 9.15 9.82 -3.08
N GLU A 10 9.99 10.85 -3.12
CA GLU A 10 9.57 12.25 -3.00
C GLU A 10 8.79 12.74 -4.22
N MET A 11 9.19 12.36 -5.43
CA MET A 11 8.42 12.67 -6.65
C MET A 11 7.03 12.02 -6.60
N CYS A 12 6.92 10.78 -6.14
CA CYS A 12 5.64 10.09 -5.97
C CYS A 12 4.71 10.80 -4.96
N ILE A 13 5.27 11.30 -3.85
CA ILE A 13 4.52 12.05 -2.84
C ILE A 13 4.06 13.39 -3.43
N ARG A 14 4.92 14.06 -4.19
CA ARG A 14 4.65 15.37 -4.78
C ARG A 14 3.56 15.32 -5.86
N ASP A 15 3.55 14.30 -6.72
CA ASP A 15 2.50 14.13 -7.73
C ASP A 15 1.15 13.77 -7.11
N ARG A 16 1.13 12.96 -6.05
CA ARG A 16 -0.08 12.73 -5.27
C ARG A 16 -0.66 14.03 -4.72
N THR A 17 0.18 14.86 -4.14
CA THR A 17 -0.25 16.09 -3.47
C THR A 17 -0.79 17.10 -4.47
N LYS A 18 -0.26 17.19 -5.69
CA LYS A 18 -0.78 18.08 -6.73
C LYS A 18 -2.23 17.78 -7.10
N ASN A 19 -2.55 16.49 -7.30
CA ASN A 19 -3.92 16.10 -7.67
C ASN A 19 -4.90 16.30 -6.51
N VAL A 20 -4.47 16.13 -5.27
CA VAL A 20 -5.32 16.38 -4.10
C VAL A 20 -5.49 17.87 -3.84
N ASN A 21 -4.46 18.69 -4.08
CA ASN A 21 -4.52 20.14 -3.93
C ASN A 21 -5.54 20.80 -4.88
N ALA A 22 -5.84 20.18 -6.03
CA ALA A 22 -6.88 20.63 -6.92
C ALA A 22 -8.28 20.64 -6.29
N TYR A 23 -8.50 19.82 -5.24
CA TYR A 23 -9.77 19.74 -4.51
C TYR A 23 -9.80 20.58 -3.22
N GLY A 24 -8.76 21.39 -2.98
CA GLY A 24 -8.69 22.36 -1.90
C GLY A 24 -8.00 21.85 -0.62
N PHE A 25 -7.73 22.79 0.29
CA PHE A 25 -6.98 22.57 1.52
C PHE A 25 -7.58 21.48 2.43
N ILE A 26 -8.91 21.43 2.54
CA ILE A 26 -9.63 20.46 3.40
C ILE A 26 -9.38 19.03 2.93
N ALA A 27 -9.48 18.77 1.62
CA ALA A 27 -9.24 17.46 1.03
C ALA A 27 -7.78 17.02 1.20
N THR A 28 -6.84 17.96 1.03
CA THR A 28 -5.41 17.69 1.22
C THR A 28 -5.09 17.33 2.66
N SER A 29 -5.65 18.06 3.62
CA SER A 29 -5.48 17.81 5.05
C SER A 29 -6.07 16.45 5.45
N ALA A 30 -7.29 16.14 4.99
CA ALA A 30 -7.94 14.86 5.24
C ALA A 30 -7.13 13.68 4.69
N TYR A 31 -6.62 13.80 3.47
CA TYR A 31 -5.74 12.81 2.85
C TYR A 31 -4.43 12.64 3.61
N GLY A 32 -3.81 13.73 4.06
CA GLY A 32 -2.58 13.70 4.84
C GLY A 32 -2.74 12.96 6.16
N ILE A 33 -3.79 13.28 6.93
CA ILE A 33 -4.11 12.62 8.21
C ILE A 33 -4.40 11.12 7.99
N GLY A 34 -5.25 10.80 7.03
CA GLY A 34 -5.59 9.41 6.74
C GLY A 34 -4.38 8.58 6.32
N ASN A 35 -3.47 9.12 5.49
CA ASN A 35 -2.22 8.46 5.13
C ASN A 35 -1.28 8.29 6.32
N LYS A 36 -1.19 9.28 7.22
CA LYS A 36 -0.36 9.19 8.42
C LYS A 36 -0.81 8.01 9.29
N ILE A 37 -2.11 7.91 9.55
CA ILE A 37 -2.69 6.82 10.33
C ILE A 37 -2.50 5.47 9.60
N ASN A 38 -2.78 5.42 8.30
CA ASN A 38 -2.58 4.20 7.50
C ASN A 38 -1.11 3.73 7.50
N SER A 39 -0.16 4.65 7.49
CA SER A 39 1.27 4.32 7.57
C SER A 39 1.63 3.62 8.89
N ILE A 40 1.05 4.06 10.01
CA ILE A 40 1.26 3.42 11.32
C ILE A 40 0.73 1.99 11.31
N ILE A 41 -0.46 1.78 10.72
CA ILE A 41 -1.09 0.45 10.63
C ILE A 41 -0.29 -0.51 9.75
N THR A 42 0.33 -0.01 8.68
CA THR A 42 1.08 -0.82 7.72
C THR A 42 2.54 -1.06 8.13
N MET A 43 3.07 -0.36 9.14
CA MET A 43 4.44 -0.57 9.65
C MET A 43 4.77 -2.04 9.96
N PRO A 44 3.93 -2.81 10.68
CA PRO A 44 4.22 -4.22 10.92
C PRO A 44 4.30 -5.07 9.64
N ALA A 45 3.48 -4.76 8.63
CA ALA A 45 3.55 -5.47 7.35
C ALA A 45 4.87 -5.18 6.60
N ASN A 46 5.39 -3.95 6.70
CA ASN A 46 6.70 -3.61 6.16
C ASN A 46 7.82 -4.37 6.89
N GLY A 47 7.70 -4.52 8.22
CA GLY A 47 8.61 -5.34 9.02
C GLY A 47 8.61 -6.81 8.60
N ILE A 48 7.43 -7.39 8.37
CA ILE A 48 7.28 -8.77 7.85
C ILE A 48 7.92 -8.89 6.46
N GLY A 49 7.70 -7.92 5.57
CA GLY A 49 8.31 -7.88 4.24
C GLY A 49 9.84 -7.86 4.30
N SER A 50 10.43 -7.06 5.18
CA SER A 50 11.88 -7.00 5.38
C SER A 50 12.44 -8.32 5.96
N ALA A 51 11.75 -8.92 6.92
CA ALA A 51 12.15 -10.20 7.51
C ALA A 51 12.11 -11.33 6.45
N ILE A 52 11.06 -11.36 5.62
CA ILE A 52 10.96 -12.33 4.53
C ILE A 52 12.08 -12.15 3.50
N SER A 53 12.45 -10.94 3.16
CA SER A 53 13.57 -10.69 2.25
C SER A 53 14.87 -11.35 2.75
N THR A 54 15.16 -11.25 4.04
CA THR A 54 16.32 -11.88 4.65
C THR A 54 16.23 -13.41 4.66
N ILE A 55 15.07 -13.94 5.08
CA ILE A 55 14.84 -15.40 5.16
C ILE A 55 14.92 -16.04 3.77
N VAL A 56 14.30 -15.42 2.77
CA VAL A 56 14.33 -15.90 1.38
C VAL A 56 15.76 -15.83 0.84
N GLY A 57 16.47 -14.73 1.04
CA GLY A 57 17.86 -14.59 0.58
C GLY A 57 18.76 -15.68 1.14
N GLN A 58 18.66 -16.00 2.43
CA GLN A 58 19.43 -17.06 3.06
C GLN A 58 19.07 -18.45 2.53
N ASN A 59 17.77 -18.78 2.39
CA ASN A 59 17.33 -20.08 1.93
C ASN A 59 17.61 -20.29 0.43
N VAL A 60 17.43 -19.29 -0.40
CA VAL A 60 17.76 -19.35 -1.84
C VAL A 60 19.27 -19.48 -2.03
N GLY A 61 20.08 -18.71 -1.27
CA GLY A 61 21.55 -18.82 -1.29
C GLY A 61 22.06 -20.19 -0.84
N ALA A 62 21.31 -20.87 0.05
CA ALA A 62 21.61 -22.24 0.49
C ALA A 62 21.01 -23.33 -0.42
N GLY A 63 20.36 -22.98 -1.54
CA GLY A 63 19.70 -23.91 -2.46
C GLY A 63 18.39 -24.53 -1.93
N GLN A 64 17.86 -24.02 -0.81
CA GLN A 64 16.67 -24.56 -0.13
C GLN A 64 15.39 -23.84 -0.57
N LYS A 65 15.03 -23.94 -1.84
CA LYS A 65 13.87 -23.24 -2.43
C LYS A 65 12.54 -23.59 -1.74
N ASP A 66 12.32 -24.84 -1.36
CA ASP A 66 11.10 -25.28 -0.67
C ASP A 66 10.90 -24.59 0.68
N ARG A 67 12.00 -24.32 1.39
CA ARG A 67 11.95 -23.59 2.67
C ARG A 67 11.62 -22.11 2.45
N ALA A 68 12.15 -21.51 1.41
CA ALA A 68 11.82 -20.14 1.04
C ALA A 68 10.34 -19.99 0.70
N ASP A 69 9.76 -20.93 -0.06
CA ASP A 69 8.33 -20.92 -0.41
C ASP A 69 7.43 -21.11 0.83
N LYS A 70 7.76 -22.03 1.70
CA LYS A 70 7.03 -22.20 2.97
C LYS A 70 7.07 -20.93 3.82
N ALA A 71 8.24 -20.31 3.97
CA ALA A 71 8.40 -19.07 4.72
C ALA A 71 7.55 -17.95 4.15
N TYR A 72 7.51 -17.81 2.81
CA TYR A 72 6.65 -16.86 2.12
C TYR A 72 5.17 -17.05 2.47
N HIS A 73 4.66 -18.28 2.39
CA HIS A 73 3.26 -18.58 2.70
C HIS A 73 2.91 -18.31 4.17
N TYR A 74 3.81 -18.62 5.10
CA TYR A 74 3.60 -18.31 6.52
C TYR A 74 3.57 -16.79 6.76
N ALA A 75 4.51 -16.06 6.20
CA ALA A 75 4.55 -14.60 6.33
C ALA A 75 3.32 -13.93 5.69
N LEU A 76 2.85 -14.45 4.55
CA LEU A 76 1.66 -13.96 3.89
C LEU A 76 0.42 -14.14 4.75
N ARG A 77 0.22 -15.33 5.33
CA ARG A 77 -0.90 -15.61 6.23
C ARG A 77 -0.84 -14.73 7.49
N MET A 78 0.33 -14.64 8.13
CA MET A 78 0.50 -13.79 9.31
C MET A 78 0.23 -12.32 9.01
N GLY A 79 0.82 -11.78 7.95
CA GLY A 79 0.62 -10.39 7.55
C GLY A 79 -0.82 -10.08 7.16
N ALA A 80 -1.45 -10.97 6.38
CA ALA A 80 -2.84 -10.82 5.97
C ALA A 80 -3.79 -10.87 7.19
N MET A 81 -3.64 -11.85 8.09
CA MET A 81 -4.46 -11.95 9.29
C MET A 81 -4.29 -10.74 10.21
N PHE A 82 -3.05 -10.28 10.40
CA PHE A 82 -2.76 -9.11 11.22
C PHE A 82 -3.43 -7.85 10.66
N LEU A 83 -3.19 -7.55 9.37
CA LEU A 83 -3.76 -6.36 8.75
C LEU A 83 -5.28 -6.45 8.58
N LEU A 84 -5.83 -7.65 8.35
CA LEU A 84 -7.27 -7.85 8.32
C LEU A 84 -7.91 -7.55 9.68
N PHE A 85 -7.33 -8.07 10.76
CA PHE A 85 -7.82 -7.83 12.12
C PHE A 85 -7.81 -6.33 12.49
N PHE A 86 -6.66 -5.67 12.34
CA PHE A 86 -6.56 -4.24 12.63
C PHE A 86 -7.36 -3.39 11.64
N GLY A 87 -7.40 -3.77 10.37
CA GLY A 87 -8.19 -3.09 9.36
C GLY A 87 -9.69 -3.13 9.63
N LEU A 88 -10.23 -4.28 10.06
CA LEU A 88 -11.62 -4.40 10.44
C LEU A 88 -11.96 -3.56 11.69
N ILE A 89 -11.07 -3.52 12.68
CA ILE A 89 -11.23 -2.67 13.87
C ILE A 89 -11.30 -1.20 13.45
N LEU A 90 -10.33 -0.73 12.66
CA LEU A 90 -10.23 0.67 12.24
C LEU A 90 -11.27 1.07 11.18
N SER A 91 -11.83 0.11 10.45
CA SER A 91 -12.95 0.35 9.55
C SER A 91 -14.25 0.73 10.29
N ARG A 92 -14.34 0.48 11.61
CA ARG A 92 -15.50 0.88 12.41
C ARG A 92 -15.52 2.39 12.58
N ARG A 93 -16.62 3.02 12.19
CA ARG A 93 -16.79 4.49 12.16
C ARG A 93 -16.43 5.18 13.48
N PHE A 94 -16.75 4.56 14.61
CA PHE A 94 -16.43 5.11 15.93
C PHE A 94 -14.93 5.17 16.18
N ILE A 95 -14.21 4.10 15.83
CA ILE A 95 -12.75 4.02 16.06
C ILE A 95 -12.01 4.93 15.07
N SER A 96 -12.40 4.92 13.79
CA SER A 96 -11.80 5.80 12.78
C SER A 96 -12.02 7.28 13.12
N GLN A 97 -13.21 7.64 13.64
CA GLN A 97 -13.48 9.00 14.09
C GLN A 97 -12.60 9.39 15.29
N ALA A 98 -12.49 8.55 16.32
CA ALA A 98 -11.64 8.80 17.47
C ALA A 98 -10.17 9.00 17.05
N MET A 99 -9.66 8.16 16.17
CA MET A 99 -8.30 8.29 15.63
C MET A 99 -8.11 9.60 14.87
N VAL A 100 -9.04 9.97 13.98
CA VAL A 100 -8.93 11.23 13.23
C VAL A 100 -9.01 12.44 14.14
N THR A 101 -9.91 12.44 15.13
CA THR A 101 -10.06 13.55 16.10
C THR A 101 -8.79 13.76 16.94
N PHE A 102 -8.02 12.70 17.19
CA PHE A 102 -6.71 12.83 17.86
C PHE A 102 -5.68 13.61 17.00
N PHE A 103 -5.76 13.51 15.66
CA PHE A 103 -4.83 14.18 14.76
C PHE A 103 -5.32 15.54 14.23
N SER A 104 -6.61 15.83 14.31
CA SER A 104 -7.19 17.08 13.82
C SER A 104 -8.39 17.53 14.66
N THR A 105 -8.46 18.83 14.91
CA THR A 105 -9.57 19.50 15.58
C THR A 105 -10.52 20.24 14.62
N ASP A 106 -10.20 20.29 13.33
CA ASP A 106 -11.05 20.95 12.33
C ASP A 106 -12.24 20.07 11.96
N GLU A 107 -13.44 20.50 12.39
CA GLU A 107 -14.71 19.79 12.17
C GLU A 107 -15.02 19.52 10.70
N ARG A 108 -14.47 20.30 9.75
CA ARG A 108 -14.67 20.11 8.30
C ARG A 108 -13.79 19.01 7.74
N VAL A 109 -12.63 18.76 8.32
CA VAL A 109 -11.66 17.76 7.90
C VAL A 109 -12.01 16.37 8.46
N ILE A 110 -12.54 16.31 9.69
CA ILE A 110 -12.83 15.05 10.39
C ILE A 110 -13.72 14.08 9.58
N PRO A 111 -14.89 14.48 9.05
CA PRO A 111 -15.76 13.54 8.34
C PRO A 111 -15.09 12.98 7.08
N LEU A 112 -14.37 13.83 6.34
CA LEU A 112 -13.70 13.44 5.11
C LEU A 112 -12.51 12.50 5.38
N ALA A 113 -11.71 12.81 6.41
CA ALA A 113 -10.59 11.96 6.83
C ALA A 113 -11.06 10.62 7.40
N ARG A 114 -12.17 10.59 8.14
CA ARG A 114 -12.79 9.38 8.66
C ARG A 114 -13.25 8.45 7.52
N ASP A 115 -13.96 8.98 6.54
CA ASP A 115 -14.48 8.19 5.42
C ASP A 115 -13.32 7.63 4.57
N PHE A 116 -12.28 8.43 4.34
CA PHE A 116 -11.05 7.98 3.72
C PHE A 116 -10.36 6.87 4.52
N LEU A 117 -10.19 7.07 5.84
CA LEU A 117 -9.52 6.10 6.70
C LEU A 117 -10.31 4.78 6.79
N SER A 118 -11.64 4.84 6.90
CA SER A 118 -12.48 3.63 6.96
C SER A 118 -12.37 2.80 5.68
N LEU A 119 -12.34 3.45 4.52
CA LEU A 119 -12.14 2.79 3.24
C LEU A 119 -10.75 2.17 3.12
N MET A 120 -9.70 2.95 3.48
CA MET A 120 -8.32 2.47 3.42
C MET A 120 -8.06 1.34 4.41
N ALA A 121 -8.61 1.42 5.63
CA ALA A 121 -8.47 0.40 6.65
C ALA A 121 -9.12 -0.93 6.23
N PHE A 122 -10.29 -0.89 5.59
CA PHE A 122 -10.93 -2.10 5.08
C PHE A 122 -10.05 -2.81 4.04
N TRP A 123 -9.36 -2.06 3.17
CA TRP A 123 -8.52 -2.62 2.10
C TRP A 123 -7.05 -2.79 2.49
N CYS A 124 -6.66 -2.46 3.75
CA CYS A 124 -5.25 -2.48 4.15
C CYS A 124 -4.63 -3.90 4.12
N TRP A 125 -5.44 -4.98 4.22
CA TRP A 125 -4.96 -6.36 4.13
C TRP A 125 -4.23 -6.65 2.81
N SER A 126 -4.61 -5.97 1.71
CA SER A 126 -3.92 -6.11 0.43
C SER A 126 -2.46 -5.62 0.48
N ASN A 127 -2.12 -4.73 1.41
CA ASN A 127 -0.74 -4.30 1.62
C ASN A 127 0.15 -5.42 2.19
N ALA A 128 -0.40 -6.43 2.89
CA ALA A 128 0.37 -7.59 3.32
C ALA A 128 0.88 -8.39 2.11
N PHE A 129 0.01 -8.64 1.14
CA PHE A 129 0.41 -9.30 -0.11
C PHE A 129 1.53 -8.55 -0.81
N TYR A 130 1.38 -7.23 -0.93
CA TYR A 130 2.38 -6.39 -1.56
C TYR A 130 3.73 -6.47 -0.84
N ASN A 131 3.76 -6.21 0.48
CA ASN A 131 5.01 -6.16 1.24
C ASN A 131 5.74 -7.51 1.30
N VAL A 132 5.00 -8.60 1.49
CA VAL A 132 5.57 -9.95 1.56
C VAL A 132 6.10 -10.39 0.18
N THR A 133 5.35 -10.11 -0.90
CA THR A 133 5.79 -10.43 -2.27
C THR A 133 6.99 -9.58 -2.68
N GLN A 134 7.01 -8.30 -2.30
CA GLN A 134 8.16 -7.43 -2.51
C GLN A 134 9.40 -7.96 -1.77
N GLY A 135 9.23 -8.42 -0.53
CA GLY A 135 10.29 -9.06 0.24
C GLY A 135 10.84 -10.32 -0.43
N LEU A 136 9.96 -11.15 -1.02
CA LEU A 136 10.36 -12.34 -1.79
C LEU A 136 11.26 -11.95 -2.98
N PHE A 137 10.85 -10.99 -3.80
CA PHE A 137 11.63 -10.57 -4.97
C PHE A 137 12.96 -9.93 -4.59
N GLN A 138 12.97 -9.11 -3.54
CA GLN A 138 14.20 -8.50 -3.05
C GLN A 138 15.16 -9.54 -2.48
N GLY A 139 14.67 -10.49 -1.69
CA GLY A 139 15.47 -11.57 -1.12
C GLY A 139 16.03 -12.54 -2.14
N SER A 140 15.30 -12.80 -3.23
CA SER A 140 15.76 -13.65 -4.33
C SER A 140 16.71 -12.95 -5.32
N GLY A 141 17.03 -11.66 -5.11
CA GLY A 141 17.90 -10.88 -5.98
C GLY A 141 17.20 -10.26 -7.21
N HIS A 142 15.89 -10.47 -7.38
CA HIS A 142 15.14 -9.96 -8.53
C HIS A 142 14.59 -8.54 -8.29
N THR A 143 15.45 -7.63 -7.84
CA THR A 143 15.07 -6.24 -7.51
C THR A 143 14.55 -5.42 -8.68
N MET A 144 14.97 -5.74 -9.91
CA MET A 144 14.44 -5.10 -11.14
C MET A 144 12.96 -5.40 -11.34
N ILE A 145 12.49 -6.61 -11.02
CA ILE A 145 11.07 -6.97 -11.10
C ILE A 145 10.27 -6.10 -10.13
N THR A 146 10.76 -5.93 -8.91
CA THR A 146 10.12 -5.05 -7.91
C THR A 146 9.98 -3.62 -8.43
N MET A 147 11.04 -3.09 -9.02
CA MET A 147 11.04 -1.74 -9.59
C MET A 147 10.01 -1.60 -10.72
N ILE A 148 9.95 -2.55 -11.65
CA ILE A 148 9.00 -2.53 -12.77
C ILE A 148 7.55 -2.64 -12.26
N VAL A 149 7.28 -3.52 -11.30
CA VAL A 149 5.96 -3.69 -10.70
C VAL A 149 5.52 -2.42 -9.99
N ASP A 150 6.40 -1.78 -9.21
CA ASP A 150 6.11 -0.53 -8.51
C ASP A 150 5.88 0.64 -9.48
N ALA A 151 6.72 0.77 -10.50
CA ALA A 151 6.55 1.77 -11.54
C ALA A 151 5.22 1.58 -12.28
N SER A 152 4.89 0.36 -12.69
CA SER A 152 3.63 0.05 -13.37
C SER A 152 2.41 0.38 -12.50
N ARG A 153 2.47 0.05 -11.20
CA ARG A 153 1.41 0.35 -10.25
C ARG A 153 1.12 1.84 -10.15
N ILE A 154 2.17 2.66 -10.07
CA ILE A 154 2.03 4.10 -9.85
C ILE A 154 1.68 4.80 -11.15
N TRP A 155 2.41 4.53 -12.23
CA TRP A 155 2.28 5.25 -13.48
C TRP A 155 1.10 4.78 -14.31
N ILE A 156 0.88 3.47 -14.43
CA ILE A 156 -0.17 2.93 -15.28
C ILE A 156 -1.48 2.85 -14.48
N PHE A 157 -1.53 2.03 -13.46
CA PHE A 157 -2.81 1.74 -12.79
C PHE A 157 -3.37 2.92 -12.01
N ARG A 158 -2.54 3.63 -11.26
CA ARG A 158 -3.03 4.75 -10.44
C ARG A 158 -3.42 5.97 -11.28
N LEU A 159 -2.58 6.38 -12.24
CA LEU A 159 -2.89 7.54 -13.08
C LEU A 159 -4.07 7.27 -14.00
N LEU A 160 -4.14 6.06 -14.60
CA LEU A 160 -5.25 5.67 -15.44
C LEU A 160 -6.56 5.65 -14.65
N THR A 161 -6.57 5.02 -13.46
CA THR A 161 -7.77 4.95 -12.62
C THR A 161 -8.19 6.34 -12.15
N LEU A 162 -7.23 7.19 -11.76
CA LEU A 162 -7.53 8.57 -11.38
C LEU A 162 -8.17 9.34 -12.55
N TRP A 163 -7.59 9.22 -13.75
CA TRP A 163 -8.11 9.88 -14.95
C TRP A 163 -9.53 9.41 -15.29
N VAL A 164 -9.78 8.11 -15.25
CA VAL A 164 -11.11 7.54 -15.50
C VAL A 164 -12.11 8.01 -14.44
N CYS A 165 -11.78 7.88 -13.15
CA CYS A 165 -12.69 8.28 -12.08
C CYS A 165 -12.97 9.80 -12.06
N ALA A 166 -11.98 10.62 -12.40
CA ALA A 166 -12.14 12.07 -12.41
C ALA A 166 -12.93 12.57 -13.65
N ASN A 167 -12.62 12.05 -14.86
CA ASN A 167 -13.16 12.58 -16.11
C ASN A 167 -14.37 11.80 -16.63
N VAL A 168 -14.46 10.48 -16.38
CA VAL A 168 -15.58 9.66 -16.89
C VAL A 168 -16.67 9.53 -15.84
N LEU A 169 -16.31 9.27 -14.58
CA LEU A 169 -17.27 9.04 -13.50
C LEU A 169 -17.60 10.31 -12.70
N ASN A 170 -16.86 11.40 -12.86
CA ASN A 170 -17.04 12.69 -12.18
C ASN A 170 -17.18 12.55 -10.63
N MET A 171 -16.43 11.64 -10.04
CA MET A 171 -16.57 11.28 -8.61
C MET A 171 -15.93 12.29 -7.64
N GLY A 172 -15.38 13.41 -8.13
CA GLY A 172 -14.76 14.42 -7.28
C GLY A 172 -13.62 13.88 -6.44
N VAL A 173 -13.56 14.24 -5.15
CA VAL A 173 -12.48 13.82 -4.21
C VAL A 173 -12.43 12.28 -4.04
N ALA A 174 -13.56 11.60 -4.12
CA ALA A 174 -13.62 10.15 -3.99
C ALA A 174 -12.83 9.41 -5.10
N SER A 175 -12.62 10.04 -6.26
CA SER A 175 -11.81 9.47 -7.35
C SER A 175 -10.39 9.10 -6.89
N ILE A 176 -9.79 9.91 -6.03
CA ILE A 176 -8.45 9.69 -5.50
C ILE A 176 -8.43 8.44 -4.62
N TRP A 177 -9.45 8.25 -3.81
CA TRP A 177 -9.54 7.15 -2.85
C TRP A 177 -9.73 5.82 -3.56
N TYR A 178 -10.65 5.76 -4.51
CA TYR A 178 -10.86 4.57 -5.34
C TYR A 178 -9.63 4.25 -6.21
N ALA A 179 -8.94 5.25 -6.74
CA ALA A 179 -7.72 5.03 -7.51
C ALA A 179 -6.62 4.36 -6.67
N VAL A 180 -6.48 4.75 -5.40
CA VAL A 180 -5.52 4.10 -4.48
C VAL A 180 -5.90 2.64 -4.21
N VAL A 181 -7.18 2.37 -3.94
CA VAL A 181 -7.68 1.01 -3.67
C VAL A 181 -7.50 0.11 -4.89
N ILE A 182 -7.96 0.54 -6.06
CA ILE A 182 -7.89 -0.26 -7.30
C ILE A 182 -6.43 -0.52 -7.70
N SER A 183 -5.54 0.47 -7.59
CA SER A 183 -4.13 0.27 -7.90
C SER A 183 -3.44 -0.72 -6.95
N ASN A 184 -3.89 -0.82 -5.69
CA ASN A 184 -3.38 -1.81 -4.76
C ASN A 184 -3.91 -3.22 -5.04
N LEU A 185 -5.17 -3.34 -5.49
CA LEU A 185 -5.76 -4.64 -5.86
C LEU A 185 -5.13 -5.22 -7.13
N SER A 186 -4.77 -4.39 -8.11
CA SER A 186 -4.14 -4.86 -9.34
C SER A 186 -2.80 -5.57 -9.09
N LEU A 187 -2.12 -5.24 -7.99
CA LEU A 187 -0.87 -5.90 -7.59
C LEU A 187 -1.03 -7.39 -7.29
N ILE A 188 -2.16 -7.81 -6.72
CA ILE A 188 -2.40 -9.22 -6.40
C ILE A 188 -2.36 -10.05 -7.69
N HIS A 189 -2.95 -9.54 -8.76
CA HIS A 189 -2.97 -10.21 -10.05
C HIS A 189 -1.61 -10.24 -10.76
N ILE A 190 -0.78 -9.21 -10.57
CA ILE A 190 0.54 -9.13 -11.22
C ILE A 190 1.58 -9.97 -10.46
N SER A 191 1.49 -10.01 -9.14
CA SER A 191 2.51 -10.65 -8.30
C SER A 191 2.43 -12.19 -8.29
N GLU A 192 1.24 -12.77 -8.41
CA GLU A 192 1.04 -14.23 -8.37
C GLU A 192 1.78 -14.99 -9.49
N PRO A 193 1.61 -14.66 -10.79
CA PRO A 193 2.33 -15.36 -11.86
C PRO A 193 3.84 -15.14 -11.79
N THR A 194 4.28 -13.94 -11.40
CA THR A 194 5.71 -13.59 -11.34
C THR A 194 6.43 -14.37 -10.23
N ARG A 195 5.74 -14.70 -9.13
CA ARG A 195 6.28 -15.52 -8.04
C ARG A 195 6.78 -16.89 -8.53
N ARG A 196 6.01 -17.56 -9.39
CA ARG A 196 6.36 -18.89 -9.90
C ARG A 196 7.67 -18.85 -10.68
N VAL A 197 7.92 -17.80 -11.42
CA VAL A 197 9.15 -17.62 -12.20
C VAL A 197 10.38 -17.40 -11.31
N VAL A 198 10.20 -16.80 -10.14
CA VAL A 198 11.30 -16.45 -9.22
C VAL A 198 11.74 -17.62 -8.35
N ILE A 199 10.81 -18.53 -8.01
CA ILE A 199 11.10 -19.69 -7.15
C ILE A 199 11.45 -20.92 -7.99
N SER A 200 11.03 -21.00 -9.28
CA SER A 200 11.44 -22.07 -10.20
C SER A 200 12.91 -22.00 -10.55
#